data_cb948b2156b560622315e095a19a88cb
#
_entry.id   cb948b2156b560622315e095a19a88cb
#
_cell.length_a   1.000
_cell.length_b   1.000
_cell.length_c   1.000
_cell.angle_alpha   90.00
_cell.angle_beta   90.00
_cell.angle_gamma   90.00
#
_symmetry.space_group_name_H-M   'P 1'
#
loop_
_entity.id
_entity.type
_entity.pdbx_description
1 polymer ?
#
loop_
_entity_poly.entity_id
_entity_poly.type
_entity_poly.pdbx_seq_one_letter_code
_entity_poly.pdbx_strand_id
1 'polypeptide(L)'
;MAPCVSRPVSAVKHPMATECDVLVVGAGPGGGSAALHSARAGLSVILIEDHAEIGTPVHCGECLSDVAVANLELDIPDSVISKRVDGIRVIFPDGTEKKLSESGYVLEKHLFEQWIADEAIAQGAKLNLKHKLTGMTRIDEDGKFVGWLCEGKGEAFPITAKVIIDASGVAGVCSKLTQLNERPKVIAGMQYEMLDVPTDGYLDFYIWPKYAKKGYLWMIPKCDGRANVGLVSEEKSGIVKGLDGFIENTHFSTLEVVNPPWRGDARSIRGFGGAIPISGPHERTYSDGLLLVGDAAGFTSPLFEGGSHLALKSAVFAAETAAAAIASGDYSKSNMAAYQAAWKKEFPPYHKILKGKTALYNLTDDEMAVMGRCFPEEMSAMGPHGKVMVGLRLLFRKPSLYFKRTVPA
;
A
#
# COMPACT_ATOMS: atom_id res chain seq x y z
N MET A 1 0.89 -28.68 22.74
CA MET A 1 1.29 -29.24 21.45
C MET A 1 2.61 -28.59 21.08
N ALA A 2 3.67 -29.37 20.92
CA ALA A 2 4.99 -28.84 20.60
C ALA A 2 5.01 -28.27 19.17
N PRO A 3 5.75 -27.20 18.88
CA PRO A 3 5.85 -26.66 17.53
C PRO A 3 6.58 -27.66 16.63
N CYS A 4 6.00 -27.93 15.47
CA CYS A 4 6.62 -28.73 14.42
C CYS A 4 7.76 -27.91 13.81
N VAL A 5 8.96 -28.05 14.36
CA VAL A 5 10.19 -27.52 13.77
C VAL A 5 10.48 -28.41 12.57
N SER A 6 10.31 -27.90 11.36
CA SER A 6 10.74 -28.56 10.14
C SER A 6 12.25 -28.81 10.22
N ARG A 7 12.65 -30.09 10.12
CA ARG A 7 14.06 -30.48 10.08
C ARG A 7 14.74 -29.86 8.88
N PRO A 8 15.97 -29.33 8.99
CA PRO A 8 16.74 -28.90 7.84
C PRO A 8 16.97 -30.09 6.88
N VAL A 9 16.54 -29.93 5.65
CA VAL A 9 16.84 -30.88 4.58
C VAL A 9 18.24 -30.51 4.08
N SER A 10 19.20 -31.45 4.17
CA SER A 10 20.53 -31.30 3.54
C SER A 10 20.32 -31.00 2.04
N ALA A 11 21.20 -30.18 1.46
CA ALA A 11 21.11 -29.66 0.09
C ALA A 11 20.94 -30.77 -0.97
N VAL A 12 19.72 -31.28 -1.09
CA VAL A 12 19.33 -32.07 -2.26
C VAL A 12 18.84 -31.05 -3.29
N LYS A 13 19.71 -30.70 -4.26
CA LYS A 13 19.25 -30.00 -5.46
C LYS A 13 18.07 -30.77 -6.01
N HIS A 14 16.90 -30.17 -5.99
CA HIS A 14 15.72 -30.78 -6.57
C HIS A 14 15.96 -30.81 -8.10
N PRO A 15 16.16 -31.95 -8.76
CA PRO A 15 16.69 -32.02 -10.12
C PRO A 15 15.81 -31.38 -11.20
N MET A 16 14.67 -30.80 -10.81
CA MET A 16 13.68 -30.16 -11.68
C MET A 16 13.30 -28.74 -11.24
N ALA A 17 13.96 -28.16 -10.23
CA ALA A 17 13.63 -26.81 -9.79
C ALA A 17 14.21 -25.74 -10.74
N THR A 18 13.39 -24.75 -11.09
CA THR A 18 13.87 -23.54 -11.78
C THR A 18 14.66 -22.70 -10.79
N GLU A 19 15.91 -22.32 -11.16
CA GLU A 19 16.77 -21.51 -10.29
C GLU A 19 16.69 -20.02 -10.66
N CYS A 20 16.71 -19.14 -9.65
CA CYS A 20 16.87 -17.71 -9.81
C CYS A 20 17.63 -17.08 -8.63
N ASP A 21 18.17 -15.87 -8.84
CA ASP A 21 18.74 -15.09 -7.77
C ASP A 21 17.63 -14.52 -6.86
N VAL A 22 16.60 -13.95 -7.48
CA VAL A 22 15.48 -13.32 -6.77
C VAL A 22 14.15 -13.86 -7.26
N LEU A 23 13.34 -14.36 -6.32
CA LEU A 23 11.92 -14.63 -6.54
C LEU A 23 11.11 -13.47 -5.94
N VAL A 24 10.31 -12.80 -6.77
CA VAL A 24 9.36 -11.78 -6.34
C VAL A 24 7.95 -12.38 -6.31
N VAL A 25 7.26 -12.24 -5.18
CA VAL A 25 5.93 -12.82 -4.95
C VAL A 25 4.86 -11.73 -4.94
N GLY A 26 4.03 -11.68 -5.98
CA GLY A 26 3.01 -10.67 -6.24
C GLY A 26 3.50 -9.58 -7.21
N ALA A 27 2.67 -9.24 -8.21
CA ALA A 27 2.99 -8.29 -9.28
C ALA A 27 2.28 -6.93 -9.12
N GLY A 28 1.87 -6.56 -7.90
CA GLY A 28 1.43 -5.19 -7.59
C GLY A 28 2.60 -4.19 -7.67
N PRO A 29 2.40 -2.91 -7.25
CA PRO A 29 3.41 -1.85 -7.42
C PRO A 29 4.77 -2.22 -6.79
N GLY A 30 4.75 -2.79 -5.59
CA GLY A 30 5.97 -3.23 -4.92
C GLY A 30 6.69 -4.36 -5.65
N GLY A 31 5.93 -5.33 -6.18
CA GLY A 31 6.50 -6.47 -6.89
C GLY A 31 7.06 -6.10 -8.26
N GLY A 32 6.31 -5.32 -9.04
CA GLY A 32 6.79 -4.80 -10.33
C GLY A 32 8.08 -3.99 -10.16
N SER A 33 8.10 -3.08 -9.16
CA SER A 33 9.29 -2.28 -8.85
C SER A 33 10.47 -3.16 -8.38
N ALA A 34 10.22 -4.14 -7.50
CA ALA A 34 11.26 -5.05 -7.02
C ALA A 34 11.87 -5.88 -8.16
N ALA A 35 11.02 -6.39 -9.06
CA ALA A 35 11.47 -7.15 -10.23
C ALA A 35 12.28 -6.26 -11.17
N LEU A 36 11.79 -5.05 -11.46
CA LEU A 36 12.47 -4.08 -12.33
C LEU A 36 13.87 -3.72 -11.81
N HIS A 37 13.96 -3.30 -10.54
CA HIS A 37 15.25 -2.87 -9.98
C HIS A 37 16.21 -4.05 -9.76
N SER A 38 15.72 -5.24 -9.43
CA SER A 38 16.54 -6.44 -9.34
C SER A 38 17.09 -6.84 -10.72
N ALA A 39 16.27 -6.80 -11.78
CA ALA A 39 16.70 -7.10 -13.14
C ALA A 39 17.70 -6.05 -13.67
N ARG A 40 17.47 -4.75 -13.40
CA ARG A 40 18.43 -3.67 -13.72
C ARG A 40 19.78 -3.86 -13.03
N ALA A 41 19.80 -4.48 -11.84
CA ALA A 41 21.05 -4.86 -11.15
C ALA A 41 21.71 -6.12 -11.74
N GLY A 42 21.20 -6.68 -12.82
CA GLY A 42 21.76 -7.85 -13.52
C GLY A 42 21.44 -9.19 -12.86
N LEU A 43 20.48 -9.25 -11.95
CA LEU A 43 20.09 -10.47 -11.27
C LEU A 43 19.12 -11.28 -12.15
N SER A 44 19.16 -12.61 -12.00
CA SER A 44 18.12 -13.49 -12.57
C SER A 44 16.86 -13.41 -11.70
N VAL A 45 15.76 -12.87 -12.26
CA VAL A 45 14.52 -12.59 -11.54
C VAL A 45 13.36 -13.40 -12.08
N ILE A 46 12.60 -14.01 -11.16
CA ILE A 46 11.28 -14.58 -11.46
C ILE A 46 10.25 -13.77 -10.67
N LEU A 47 9.26 -13.19 -11.36
CA LEU A 47 8.09 -12.53 -10.80
C LEU A 47 6.88 -13.46 -10.95
N ILE A 48 6.22 -13.79 -9.84
CA ILE A 48 5.00 -14.59 -9.85
C ILE A 48 3.80 -13.80 -9.40
N GLU A 49 2.65 -14.04 -10.03
CA GLU A 49 1.37 -13.43 -9.69
C GLU A 49 0.27 -14.51 -9.68
N ASP A 50 -0.59 -14.51 -8.65
CA ASP A 50 -1.62 -15.56 -8.52
C ASP A 50 -2.90 -15.27 -9.35
N HIS A 51 -3.07 -14.04 -9.82
CA HIS A 51 -4.14 -13.67 -10.75
C HIS A 51 -3.78 -13.98 -12.21
N ALA A 52 -4.80 -13.97 -13.05
CA ALA A 52 -4.66 -14.17 -14.51
C ALA A 52 -4.16 -12.91 -15.23
N GLU A 53 -4.31 -11.75 -14.60
CA GLU A 53 -3.99 -10.44 -15.13
C GLU A 53 -3.49 -9.54 -14.01
N ILE A 54 -2.39 -8.83 -14.27
CA ILE A 54 -1.81 -7.89 -13.30
C ILE A 54 -2.76 -6.71 -13.09
N GLY A 55 -2.89 -6.29 -11.83
CA GLY A 55 -3.67 -5.10 -11.48
C GLY A 55 -5.18 -5.30 -11.46
N THR A 56 -5.68 -6.52 -11.67
CA THR A 56 -7.11 -6.85 -11.64
C THR A 56 -7.44 -7.90 -10.58
N PRO A 57 -8.47 -7.61 -9.72
CA PRO A 57 -9.26 -6.38 -9.61
C PRO A 57 -8.49 -5.23 -8.95
N VAL A 58 -8.87 -3.98 -9.29
CA VAL A 58 -8.27 -2.79 -8.67
C VAL A 58 -8.74 -2.66 -7.21
N HIS A 59 -7.80 -2.57 -6.27
CA HIS A 59 -8.07 -2.40 -4.83
C HIS A 59 -7.44 -1.11 -4.28
N CYS A 60 -7.52 0.00 -5.00
CA CYS A 60 -6.78 1.23 -4.69
C CYS A 60 -7.57 2.48 -5.07
N GLY A 61 -7.33 3.60 -4.37
CA GLY A 61 -7.76 4.94 -4.80
C GLY A 61 -6.98 5.49 -6.00
N GLU A 62 -5.90 4.82 -6.41
CA GLU A 62 -5.16 5.06 -7.67
C GLU A 62 -4.31 6.34 -7.69
N CYS A 63 -4.01 6.93 -6.54
CA CYS A 63 -3.25 8.19 -6.46
C CYS A 63 -1.74 7.97 -6.30
N LEU A 64 -0.95 8.83 -6.94
CA LEU A 64 0.51 8.91 -6.78
C LEU A 64 0.95 10.37 -6.83
N SER A 65 1.71 10.86 -5.84
CA SER A 65 2.16 12.25 -5.78
C SER A 65 3.32 12.53 -6.74
N ASP A 66 3.44 13.79 -7.20
CA ASP A 66 4.60 14.26 -7.99
C ASP A 66 5.92 14.01 -7.26
N VAL A 67 5.92 14.20 -5.93
CA VAL A 67 7.11 13.94 -5.10
C VAL A 67 7.51 12.46 -5.14
N ALA A 68 6.54 11.55 -5.15
CA ALA A 68 6.82 10.12 -5.25
C ALA A 68 7.41 9.76 -6.62
N VAL A 69 6.86 10.31 -7.69
CA VAL A 69 7.34 10.12 -9.07
C VAL A 69 8.77 10.63 -9.21
N ALA A 70 9.05 11.84 -8.73
CA ALA A 70 10.39 12.43 -8.79
C ALA A 70 11.43 11.64 -7.95
N ASN A 71 11.07 11.24 -6.73
CA ASN A 71 11.96 10.48 -5.84
C ASN A 71 12.27 9.06 -6.31
N LEU A 72 11.45 8.52 -7.19
CA LEU A 72 11.60 7.18 -7.77
C LEU A 72 12.12 7.23 -9.21
N GLU A 73 12.33 8.43 -9.75
CA GLU A 73 12.78 8.66 -11.14
C GLU A 73 11.90 7.89 -12.16
N LEU A 74 10.58 7.89 -11.92
CA LEU A 74 9.64 7.17 -12.78
C LEU A 74 9.28 8.03 -13.99
N ASP A 75 9.51 7.50 -15.18
CA ASP A 75 9.02 8.06 -16.44
C ASP A 75 7.67 7.42 -16.80
N ILE A 76 6.62 7.91 -16.11
CA ILE A 76 5.27 7.35 -16.22
C ILE A 76 4.66 7.76 -17.57
N PRO A 77 4.28 6.79 -18.44
CA PRO A 77 3.69 7.11 -19.73
C PRO A 77 2.28 7.69 -19.58
N ASP A 78 1.91 8.61 -20.45
CA ASP A 78 0.58 9.24 -20.44
C ASP A 78 -0.58 8.21 -20.52
N SER A 79 -0.34 7.06 -21.14
CA SER A 79 -1.33 5.99 -21.28
C SER A 79 -1.80 5.38 -19.98
N VAL A 80 -1.04 5.51 -18.88
CA VAL A 80 -1.43 5.00 -17.55
C VAL A 80 -1.90 6.12 -16.63
N ILE A 81 -1.88 7.38 -17.08
CA ILE A 81 -2.35 8.54 -16.32
C ILE A 81 -3.81 8.79 -16.66
N SER A 82 -4.68 8.66 -15.67
CA SER A 82 -6.08 9.01 -15.81
C SER A 82 -6.27 10.52 -15.70
N LYS A 83 -5.67 11.18 -14.70
CA LYS A 83 -5.79 12.61 -14.50
C LYS A 83 -4.61 13.18 -13.69
N ARG A 84 -4.23 14.42 -13.98
CA ARG A 84 -3.40 15.23 -13.08
C ARG A 84 -4.29 15.98 -12.10
N VAL A 85 -3.78 16.14 -10.87
CA VAL A 85 -4.46 16.86 -9.78
C VAL A 85 -3.54 17.89 -9.15
N ASP A 86 -4.14 19.01 -8.72
CA ASP A 86 -3.42 20.16 -8.17
C ASP A 86 -3.13 20.00 -6.67
N GLY A 87 -3.86 19.10 -6.01
CA GLY A 87 -3.70 18.88 -4.59
C GLY A 87 -4.84 18.09 -3.96
N ILE A 88 -4.83 18.08 -2.64
CA ILE A 88 -5.82 17.43 -1.80
C ILE A 88 -6.65 18.51 -1.10
N ARG A 89 -7.97 18.33 -1.05
CA ARG A 89 -8.89 19.12 -0.26
C ARG A 89 -9.50 18.27 0.83
N VAL A 90 -9.36 18.68 2.08
CA VAL A 90 -9.96 18.02 3.25
C VAL A 90 -11.23 18.76 3.63
N ILE A 91 -12.36 18.07 3.61
CA ILE A 91 -13.69 18.61 3.86
C ILE A 91 -14.21 18.09 5.19
N PHE A 92 -14.52 19.01 6.10
CA PHE A 92 -15.02 18.73 7.43
C PHE A 92 -16.55 18.66 7.45
N PRO A 93 -17.19 18.11 8.53
CA PRO A 93 -18.64 17.87 8.56
C PRO A 93 -19.52 19.11 8.39
N ASP A 94 -19.01 20.31 8.69
CA ASP A 94 -19.71 21.59 8.52
C ASP A 94 -19.45 22.27 7.17
N GLY A 95 -18.80 21.55 6.24
CA GLY A 95 -18.42 22.10 4.95
C GLY A 95 -17.13 22.93 4.95
N THR A 96 -16.46 23.07 6.10
CA THR A 96 -15.14 23.76 6.13
C THR A 96 -14.14 22.98 5.28
N GLU A 97 -13.49 23.66 4.34
CA GLU A 97 -12.49 23.10 3.46
C GLU A 97 -11.08 23.53 3.86
N LYS A 98 -10.11 22.62 3.72
CA LYS A 98 -8.68 22.91 3.89
C LYS A 98 -7.90 22.24 2.77
N LYS A 99 -6.89 22.91 2.26
CA LYS A 99 -6.08 22.45 1.13
C LYS A 99 -4.72 21.95 1.59
N LEU A 100 -4.23 20.95 0.86
CA LEU A 100 -2.86 20.46 0.87
C LEU A 100 -2.39 20.56 -0.59
N SER A 101 -1.46 21.48 -0.87
CA SER A 101 -0.90 21.68 -2.21
C SER A 101 0.12 20.58 -2.53
N GLU A 102 -0.37 19.34 -2.62
CA GLU A 102 0.38 18.16 -3.02
C GLU A 102 -0.14 17.67 -4.36
N SER A 103 0.42 18.21 -5.44
CA SER A 103 0.06 17.80 -6.81
C SER A 103 0.47 16.36 -7.09
N GLY A 104 -0.15 15.77 -8.10
CA GLY A 104 0.14 14.41 -8.48
C GLY A 104 -0.75 13.88 -9.59
N TYR A 105 -0.82 12.57 -9.64
CA TYR A 105 -1.52 11.81 -10.64
C TYR A 105 -2.60 10.93 -10.01
N VAL A 106 -3.71 10.80 -10.70
CA VAL A 106 -4.62 9.66 -10.58
C VAL A 106 -4.32 8.74 -11.76
N LEU A 107 -4.06 7.50 -11.49
CA LEU A 107 -3.62 6.52 -12.48
C LEU A 107 -4.80 5.65 -12.94
N GLU A 108 -4.68 5.04 -14.09
CA GLU A 108 -5.35 3.78 -14.42
C GLU A 108 -4.47 2.67 -13.81
N LYS A 109 -4.75 2.33 -12.54
CA LYS A 109 -3.83 1.56 -11.69
C LYS A 109 -3.45 0.21 -12.25
N HIS A 110 -4.39 -0.48 -12.90
CA HIS A 110 -4.13 -1.76 -13.55
C HIS A 110 -3.13 -1.59 -14.72
N LEU A 111 -3.25 -0.53 -15.52
CA LEU A 111 -2.31 -0.24 -16.60
C LEU A 111 -0.94 0.15 -16.06
N PHE A 112 -0.89 0.91 -14.95
CA PHE A 112 0.35 1.25 -14.30
C PHE A 112 1.11 0.02 -13.76
N GLU A 113 0.39 -0.94 -13.16
CA GLU A 113 1.00 -2.18 -12.65
C GLU A 113 1.46 -3.10 -13.78
N GLN A 114 0.73 -3.14 -14.88
CA GLN A 114 1.15 -3.84 -16.09
C GLN A 114 2.39 -3.19 -16.70
N TRP A 115 2.39 -1.86 -16.85
CA TRP A 115 3.53 -1.13 -17.37
C TRP A 115 4.82 -1.39 -16.58
N ILE A 116 4.79 -1.31 -15.23
CA ILE A 116 6.01 -1.53 -14.44
C ILE A 116 6.48 -3.00 -14.51
N ALA A 117 5.56 -3.95 -14.67
CA ALA A 117 5.91 -5.34 -14.91
C ALA A 117 6.52 -5.55 -16.30
N ASP A 118 6.00 -4.88 -17.33
CA ASP A 118 6.55 -4.90 -18.69
C ASP A 118 7.96 -4.30 -18.73
N GLU A 119 8.19 -3.21 -18.01
CA GLU A 119 9.53 -2.65 -17.80
C GLU A 119 10.50 -3.67 -17.16
N ALA A 120 10.02 -4.42 -16.15
CA ALA A 120 10.83 -5.47 -15.54
C ALA A 120 11.14 -6.60 -16.53
N ILE A 121 10.18 -7.01 -17.34
CA ILE A 121 10.38 -8.03 -18.41
C ILE A 121 11.38 -7.53 -19.45
N ALA A 122 11.28 -6.27 -19.86
CA ALA A 122 12.23 -5.65 -20.78
C ALA A 122 13.68 -5.64 -20.26
N GLN A 123 13.86 -5.65 -18.92
CA GLN A 123 15.16 -5.79 -18.26
C GLN A 123 15.56 -7.26 -18.00
N GLY A 124 14.77 -8.24 -18.44
CA GLY A 124 15.10 -9.67 -18.36
C GLY A 124 14.42 -10.44 -17.23
N ALA A 125 13.53 -9.84 -16.46
CA ALA A 125 12.70 -10.58 -15.49
C ALA A 125 11.73 -11.53 -16.22
N LYS A 126 11.47 -12.70 -15.60
CA LYS A 126 10.50 -13.67 -16.10
C LYS A 126 9.20 -13.56 -15.31
N LEU A 127 8.10 -13.22 -15.98
CA LEU A 127 6.77 -13.16 -15.38
C LEU A 127 6.04 -14.48 -15.53
N ASN A 128 5.45 -14.97 -14.43
CA ASN A 128 4.56 -16.14 -14.42
C ASN A 128 3.22 -15.76 -13.76
N LEU A 129 2.17 -15.61 -14.56
CA LEU A 129 0.79 -15.40 -14.10
C LEU A 129 0.15 -16.72 -13.66
N LYS A 130 -0.89 -16.65 -12.83
CA LYS A 130 -1.59 -17.81 -12.24
C LYS A 130 -0.66 -18.72 -11.42
N HIS A 131 0.40 -18.14 -10.86
CA HIS A 131 1.37 -18.82 -10.02
C HIS A 131 1.22 -18.39 -8.57
N LYS A 132 0.85 -19.33 -7.71
CA LYS A 132 0.59 -19.09 -6.29
C LYS A 132 1.59 -19.82 -5.41
N LEU A 133 2.40 -19.09 -4.66
CA LEU A 133 3.29 -19.65 -3.64
C LEU A 133 2.47 -20.26 -2.50
N THR A 134 2.75 -21.51 -2.14
CA THR A 134 2.06 -22.22 -1.07
C THR A 134 2.98 -22.88 -0.04
N GLY A 135 4.28 -22.97 -0.33
CA GLY A 135 5.28 -23.57 0.55
C GLY A 135 6.65 -22.94 0.36
N MET A 136 7.41 -22.87 1.44
CA MET A 136 8.80 -22.40 1.48
C MET A 136 9.59 -23.32 2.40
N THR A 137 10.68 -23.89 1.89
CA THR A 137 11.60 -24.72 2.67
C THR A 137 12.99 -24.09 2.63
N ARG A 138 13.58 -23.89 3.80
CA ARG A 138 14.92 -23.36 3.95
C ARG A 138 15.96 -24.36 3.41
N ILE A 139 16.92 -23.88 2.65
CA ILE A 139 18.06 -24.65 2.18
C ILE A 139 19.31 -24.15 2.91
N ASP A 140 20.01 -25.12 3.56
CA ASP A 140 21.27 -24.84 4.23
C ASP A 140 22.35 -25.76 3.66
N GLU A 141 23.57 -25.19 3.45
CA GLU A 141 24.80 -25.90 3.11
C GLU A 141 25.86 -25.60 4.18
N ASP A 142 26.45 -26.65 4.72
CA ASP A 142 27.44 -26.53 5.82
C ASP A 142 26.97 -25.65 7.00
N GLY A 143 25.66 -25.73 7.31
CA GLY A 143 25.03 -24.96 8.39
C GLY A 143 24.80 -23.48 8.06
N LYS A 144 25.04 -23.05 6.82
CA LYS A 144 24.76 -21.69 6.37
C LYS A 144 23.56 -21.69 5.45
N PHE A 145 22.72 -20.66 5.58
CA PHE A 145 21.60 -20.44 4.67
C PHE A 145 22.12 -20.09 3.27
N VAL A 146 21.60 -20.79 2.26
CA VAL A 146 21.95 -20.58 0.84
C VAL A 146 20.77 -20.24 -0.04
N GLY A 147 19.52 -20.47 0.42
CA GLY A 147 18.35 -20.14 -0.36
C GLY A 147 17.06 -20.80 0.14
N TRP A 148 16.02 -20.62 -0.63
CA TRP A 148 14.68 -21.15 -0.41
C TRP A 148 14.27 -22.09 -1.54
N LEU A 149 13.74 -23.27 -1.20
CA LEU A 149 12.94 -24.06 -2.13
C LEU A 149 11.47 -23.64 -1.98
N CYS A 150 10.91 -23.14 -3.06
CA CYS A 150 9.54 -22.65 -3.15
C CYS A 150 8.65 -23.62 -3.89
N GLU A 151 7.51 -23.93 -3.29
CA GLU A 151 6.48 -24.82 -3.85
C GLU A 151 5.19 -24.04 -4.05
N GLY A 152 4.40 -24.41 -5.03
CA GLY A 152 3.18 -23.67 -5.32
C GLY A 152 2.32 -24.30 -6.40
N LYS A 153 1.33 -23.53 -6.82
CA LYS A 153 0.48 -23.86 -7.97
C LYS A 153 0.99 -23.09 -9.17
N GLY A 154 1.11 -23.75 -10.31
CA GLY A 154 1.66 -23.20 -11.57
C GLY A 154 2.84 -24.02 -12.08
N GLU A 155 3.08 -23.97 -13.38
CA GLU A 155 4.03 -24.87 -14.07
C GLU A 155 5.50 -24.55 -13.77
N ALA A 156 5.81 -23.30 -13.32
CA ALA A 156 7.17 -22.91 -12.98
C ALA A 156 7.68 -23.51 -11.66
N PHE A 157 6.79 -24.02 -10.80
CA PHE A 157 7.21 -24.64 -9.55
C PHE A 157 7.69 -26.09 -9.75
N PRO A 158 8.65 -26.55 -8.93
CA PRO A 158 9.33 -25.84 -7.84
C PRO A 158 10.36 -24.80 -8.32
N ILE A 159 10.55 -23.75 -7.52
CA ILE A 159 11.52 -22.67 -7.77
C ILE A 159 12.52 -22.63 -6.61
N THR A 160 13.82 -22.57 -6.93
CA THR A 160 14.87 -22.31 -5.95
C THR A 160 15.37 -20.87 -6.10
N ALA A 161 15.30 -20.09 -5.04
CA ALA A 161 15.71 -18.69 -5.02
C ALA A 161 16.71 -18.40 -3.89
N LYS A 162 17.74 -17.60 -4.14
CA LYS A 162 18.68 -17.16 -3.11
C LYS A 162 18.02 -16.13 -2.17
N VAL A 163 17.26 -15.21 -2.76
CA VAL A 163 16.49 -14.18 -2.05
C VAL A 163 15.03 -14.18 -2.52
N ILE A 164 14.12 -14.01 -1.59
CA ILE A 164 12.70 -13.79 -1.88
C ILE A 164 12.33 -12.37 -1.48
N ILE A 165 11.63 -11.65 -2.36
CA ILE A 165 10.98 -10.39 -2.05
C ILE A 165 9.47 -10.62 -2.02
N ASP A 166 8.89 -10.56 -0.80
CA ASP A 166 7.45 -10.71 -0.58
C ASP A 166 6.73 -9.39 -0.85
N ALA A 167 6.08 -9.30 -1.99
CA ALA A 167 5.22 -8.20 -2.43
C ALA A 167 3.75 -8.63 -2.52
N SER A 168 3.35 -9.67 -1.77
CA SER A 168 2.01 -10.28 -1.82
C SER A 168 0.90 -9.44 -1.14
N GLY A 169 1.16 -8.15 -0.92
CA GLY A 169 0.21 -7.23 -0.32
C GLY A 169 -0.18 -7.63 1.11
N VAL A 170 -1.38 -7.28 1.51
CA VAL A 170 -1.89 -7.55 2.87
C VAL A 170 -1.97 -9.06 3.21
N ALA A 171 -1.89 -9.93 2.22
CA ALA A 171 -1.86 -11.38 2.41
C ALA A 171 -0.60 -11.86 3.14
N GLY A 172 0.54 -11.17 2.96
CA GLY A 172 1.83 -11.43 3.62
C GLY A 172 2.23 -12.90 3.51
N VAL A 173 2.24 -13.43 2.27
CA VAL A 173 2.34 -14.87 2.00
C VAL A 173 3.59 -15.49 2.62
N CYS A 174 4.76 -14.88 2.38
CA CYS A 174 6.01 -15.42 2.91
C CYS A 174 6.12 -15.24 4.42
N SER A 175 5.67 -14.10 4.94
CA SER A 175 5.61 -13.87 6.40
C SER A 175 4.74 -14.90 7.11
N LYS A 176 3.62 -15.29 6.48
CA LYS A 176 2.73 -16.34 7.00
C LYS A 176 3.37 -17.73 6.91
N LEU A 177 3.98 -18.08 5.79
CA LEU A 177 4.60 -19.42 5.59
C LEU A 177 5.78 -19.63 6.53
N THR A 178 6.56 -18.59 6.80
CA THR A 178 7.72 -18.62 7.70
C THR A 178 7.40 -18.28 9.15
N GLN A 179 6.15 -17.92 9.47
CA GLN A 179 5.73 -17.45 10.79
C GLN A 179 6.57 -16.26 11.28
N LEU A 180 7.01 -15.40 10.35
CA LEU A 180 7.90 -14.28 10.67
C LEU A 180 7.20 -13.21 11.52
N ASN A 181 5.94 -12.88 11.18
CA ASN A 181 5.13 -11.89 11.89
C ASN A 181 3.69 -12.37 12.06
N GLU A 182 3.00 -11.78 13.04
CA GLU A 182 1.55 -11.89 13.16
C GLU A 182 0.84 -11.09 12.04
N ARG A 183 -0.44 -11.39 11.83
CA ARG A 183 -1.25 -10.63 10.86
C ARG A 183 -1.43 -9.18 11.31
N PRO A 184 -1.29 -8.19 10.41
CA PRO A 184 -1.52 -6.80 10.76
C PRO A 184 -2.99 -6.54 11.07
N LYS A 185 -3.25 -5.50 11.87
CA LYS A 185 -4.60 -4.92 11.90
C LYS A 185 -4.89 -4.28 10.56
N VAL A 186 -6.12 -4.42 10.10
CA VAL A 186 -6.54 -3.89 8.80
C VAL A 186 -7.80 -3.03 8.94
N ILE A 187 -7.88 -1.99 8.10
CA ILE A 187 -9.10 -1.25 7.82
C ILE A 187 -9.70 -1.77 6.51
N ALA A 188 -11.00 -1.74 6.39
CA ALA A 188 -11.67 -2.08 5.14
C ALA A 188 -11.91 -0.82 4.31
N GLY A 189 -11.62 -0.89 3.01
CA GLY A 189 -11.94 0.12 2.02
C GLY A 189 -12.97 -0.39 1.02
N MET A 190 -13.83 0.49 0.56
CA MET A 190 -14.80 0.24 -0.50
C MET A 190 -15.02 1.51 -1.32
N GLN A 191 -15.17 1.37 -2.63
CA GLN A 191 -15.47 2.49 -3.52
C GLN A 191 -16.32 2.07 -4.70
N TYR A 192 -17.01 3.06 -5.27
CA TYR A 192 -17.66 2.99 -6.57
C TYR A 192 -16.88 3.86 -7.56
N GLU A 193 -16.79 3.43 -8.80
CA GLU A 193 -16.46 4.33 -9.89
C GLU A 193 -17.76 4.96 -10.39
N MET A 194 -17.84 6.28 -10.41
CA MET A 194 -19.02 7.05 -10.75
C MET A 194 -18.78 7.89 -12.01
N LEU A 195 -19.82 8.12 -12.80
CA LEU A 195 -19.79 8.98 -14.00
C LEU A 195 -20.31 10.39 -13.68
N ASP A 196 -19.96 11.32 -14.58
CA ASP A 196 -20.43 12.71 -14.58
C ASP A 196 -20.17 13.45 -13.26
N VAL A 197 -19.09 13.08 -12.55
CA VAL A 197 -18.70 13.71 -11.30
C VAL A 197 -18.04 15.05 -11.60
N PRO A 198 -18.61 16.18 -11.11
CA PRO A 198 -17.97 17.48 -11.24
C PRO A 198 -16.64 17.51 -10.50
N THR A 199 -15.59 17.95 -11.18
CA THR A 199 -14.24 18.02 -10.59
C THR A 199 -13.57 19.33 -10.92
N ASP A 200 -12.82 19.87 -9.98
CA ASP A 200 -12.08 21.14 -10.08
C ASP A 200 -10.56 20.98 -9.96
N GLY A 201 -10.06 19.75 -10.19
CA GLY A 201 -8.62 19.47 -10.12
C GLY A 201 -8.11 19.00 -8.76
N TYR A 202 -8.96 18.91 -7.74
CA TYR A 202 -8.56 18.43 -6.41
C TYR A 202 -9.04 16.99 -6.13
N LEU A 203 -8.27 16.28 -5.29
CA LEU A 203 -8.76 15.10 -4.58
C LEU A 203 -9.53 15.58 -3.35
N ASP A 204 -10.75 15.10 -3.14
CA ASP A 204 -11.54 15.44 -1.96
C ASP A 204 -11.49 14.32 -0.94
N PHE A 205 -11.06 14.64 0.28
CA PHE A 205 -11.17 13.75 1.44
C PHE A 205 -12.15 14.33 2.46
N TYR A 206 -13.20 13.55 2.78
CA TYR A 206 -14.22 13.91 3.72
C TYR A 206 -13.97 13.20 5.04
N ILE A 207 -13.68 13.95 6.09
CA ILE A 207 -13.49 13.40 7.44
C ILE A 207 -14.83 13.50 8.18
N TRP A 208 -15.78 12.63 7.77
CA TRP A 208 -17.16 12.66 8.26
C TRP A 208 -17.51 11.38 9.05
N PRO A 209 -17.31 11.35 10.39
CA PRO A 209 -17.58 10.21 11.26
C PRO A 209 -18.98 9.62 11.12
N LYS A 210 -19.98 10.44 10.76
CA LYS A 210 -21.35 10.00 10.51
C LYS A 210 -21.44 8.86 9.50
N TYR A 211 -20.61 8.88 8.44
CA TYR A 211 -20.63 7.91 7.35
C TYR A 211 -19.46 6.94 7.41
N ALA A 212 -18.28 7.40 7.88
CA ALA A 212 -17.06 6.62 7.97
C ALA A 212 -16.49 6.65 9.39
N LYS A 213 -17.00 5.77 10.26
CA LYS A 213 -16.54 5.70 11.65
C LYS A 213 -15.09 5.23 11.71
N LYS A 214 -14.26 6.01 12.43
CA LYS A 214 -12.81 5.77 12.50
C LYS A 214 -12.19 5.58 11.11
N GLY A 215 -12.57 6.46 10.20
CA GLY A 215 -12.18 6.44 8.81
C GLY A 215 -12.40 7.78 8.12
N TYR A 216 -12.45 7.76 6.81
CA TYR A 216 -12.74 8.92 5.97
C TYR A 216 -13.33 8.45 4.64
N LEU A 217 -13.87 9.40 3.87
CA LEU A 217 -14.36 9.17 2.52
C LEU A 217 -13.51 9.96 1.52
N TRP A 218 -13.61 9.60 0.26
CA TRP A 218 -12.92 10.29 -0.81
C TRP A 218 -13.77 10.44 -2.07
N MET A 219 -13.46 11.47 -2.83
CA MET A 219 -13.76 11.62 -4.23
C MET A 219 -12.43 11.86 -4.96
N ILE A 220 -12.06 10.93 -5.83
CA ILE A 220 -10.81 10.94 -6.58
C ILE A 220 -11.17 11.05 -8.06
N PRO A 221 -10.92 12.21 -8.70
CA PRO A 221 -11.32 12.47 -10.08
C PRO A 221 -10.49 11.64 -11.05
N LYS A 222 -11.14 11.13 -12.08
CA LYS A 222 -10.52 10.42 -13.20
C LYS A 222 -10.85 11.15 -14.52
N CYS A 223 -10.28 10.69 -15.64
CA CYS A 223 -10.63 11.21 -16.97
C CYS A 223 -12.10 10.94 -17.30
N ASP A 224 -12.59 11.60 -18.35
CA ASP A 224 -13.91 11.40 -18.95
C ASP A 224 -15.09 11.53 -17.96
N GLY A 225 -14.99 12.46 -17.00
CA GLY A 225 -16.02 12.68 -15.98
C GLY A 225 -16.16 11.57 -14.96
N ARG A 226 -15.27 10.58 -14.96
CA ARG A 226 -15.25 9.50 -13.95
C ARG A 226 -14.64 9.99 -12.65
N ALA A 227 -15.04 9.37 -11.55
CA ALA A 227 -14.37 9.50 -10.26
C ALA A 227 -14.55 8.24 -9.41
N ASN A 228 -13.54 7.95 -8.59
CA ASN A 228 -13.65 6.98 -7.52
C ASN A 228 -14.23 7.67 -6.28
N VAL A 229 -15.42 7.26 -5.86
CA VAL A 229 -16.08 7.72 -4.64
C VAL A 229 -16.12 6.57 -3.65
N GLY A 230 -15.51 6.74 -2.49
CA GLY A 230 -15.34 5.62 -1.57
C GLY A 230 -15.10 6.02 -0.13
N LEU A 231 -14.89 5.02 0.71
CA LEU A 231 -14.55 5.19 2.12
C LEU A 231 -13.64 4.07 2.63
N VAL A 232 -12.94 4.37 3.73
CA VAL A 232 -12.37 3.39 4.65
C VAL A 232 -13.02 3.50 6.01
N SER A 233 -13.17 2.37 6.71
CA SER A 233 -13.67 2.33 8.09
C SER A 233 -13.08 1.15 8.86
N GLU A 234 -12.74 1.38 10.14
CA GLU A 234 -12.41 0.29 11.06
C GLU A 234 -13.66 -0.57 11.40
N GLU A 235 -14.85 0.02 11.32
CA GLU A 235 -16.12 -0.69 11.50
C GLU A 235 -16.58 -1.34 10.19
N LYS A 236 -16.19 -2.58 9.96
CA LYS A 236 -16.49 -3.31 8.72
C LYS A 236 -17.99 -3.52 8.47
N SER A 237 -18.78 -3.68 9.52
CA SER A 237 -20.22 -4.01 9.46
C SER A 237 -21.13 -2.88 8.96
N GLY A 238 -20.62 -1.74 8.61
CA GLY A 238 -21.43 -0.61 8.16
C GLY A 238 -20.90 0.07 6.91
N ILE A 239 -19.87 -0.48 6.30
CA ILE A 239 -19.12 0.19 5.24
C ILE A 239 -19.98 0.50 4.00
N VAL A 240 -20.77 -0.47 3.53
CA VAL A 240 -21.68 -0.28 2.38
C VAL A 240 -22.73 0.75 2.70
N LYS A 241 -23.41 0.63 3.87
CA LYS A 241 -24.42 1.57 4.30
C LYS A 241 -23.87 2.99 4.49
N GLY A 242 -22.63 3.09 4.98
CA GLY A 242 -21.95 4.38 5.12
C GLY A 242 -21.69 5.05 3.77
N LEU A 243 -21.18 4.29 2.80
CA LEU A 243 -20.92 4.80 1.46
C LEU A 243 -22.21 5.16 0.72
N ASP A 244 -23.21 4.28 0.73
CA ASP A 244 -24.50 4.54 0.10
C ASP A 244 -25.17 5.76 0.73
N GLY A 245 -25.16 5.85 2.07
CA GLY A 245 -25.72 7.00 2.78
C GLY A 245 -24.99 8.32 2.51
N PHE A 246 -23.67 8.29 2.30
CA PHE A 246 -22.91 9.46 1.86
C PHE A 246 -23.33 9.89 0.46
N ILE A 247 -23.42 8.95 -0.48
CA ILE A 247 -23.80 9.23 -1.87
C ILE A 247 -25.24 9.77 -1.93
N GLU A 248 -26.19 9.14 -1.23
CA GLU A 248 -27.60 9.53 -1.22
C GLU A 248 -27.86 10.92 -0.60
N ASN A 249 -27.02 11.34 0.36
CA ASN A 249 -27.19 12.60 1.08
C ASN A 249 -26.22 13.71 0.66
N THR A 250 -25.57 13.55 -0.47
CA THR A 250 -24.65 14.53 -1.04
C THR A 250 -24.99 14.83 -2.49
N HIS A 251 -24.19 15.66 -3.14
CA HIS A 251 -24.35 15.99 -4.57
C HIS A 251 -24.09 14.81 -5.51
N PHE A 252 -23.63 13.66 -5.00
CA PHE A 252 -23.43 12.44 -5.80
C PHE A 252 -24.72 11.62 -5.99
N SER A 253 -25.82 11.98 -5.36
CA SER A 253 -27.06 11.18 -5.36
C SER A 253 -27.67 10.96 -6.75
N THR A 254 -27.38 11.84 -7.70
CA THR A 254 -27.87 11.77 -9.09
C THR A 254 -26.89 11.13 -10.05
N LEU A 255 -25.70 10.76 -9.59
CA LEU A 255 -24.64 10.24 -10.46
C LEU A 255 -24.75 8.74 -10.65
N GLU A 256 -24.33 8.26 -11.80
CA GLU A 256 -24.35 6.86 -12.17
C GLU A 256 -23.16 6.10 -11.54
N VAL A 257 -23.42 4.89 -11.03
CA VAL A 257 -22.37 3.97 -10.57
C VAL A 257 -22.03 3.03 -11.72
N VAL A 258 -20.78 3.02 -12.13
CA VAL A 258 -20.28 2.16 -13.20
C VAL A 258 -19.44 0.99 -12.67
N ASN A 259 -19.50 -0.10 -13.41
CA ASN A 259 -18.60 -1.23 -13.21
C ASN A 259 -17.46 -1.11 -14.24
N PRO A 260 -16.22 -0.96 -13.78
CA PRO A 260 -15.08 -0.91 -14.70
C PRO A 260 -14.99 -2.20 -15.53
N PRO A 261 -14.63 -2.11 -16.82
CA PRO A 261 -14.59 -3.28 -17.73
C PRO A 261 -13.63 -4.39 -17.28
N TRP A 262 -12.58 -4.05 -16.54
CA TRP A 262 -11.60 -5.02 -16.02
C TRP A 262 -12.06 -5.82 -14.81
N ARG A 263 -13.27 -5.61 -14.34
CA ARG A 263 -13.83 -6.37 -13.19
C ARG A 263 -14.32 -7.78 -13.53
N GLY A 264 -14.27 -8.17 -14.79
CA GLY A 264 -14.79 -9.46 -15.22
C GLY A 264 -16.29 -9.62 -14.94
N ASP A 265 -16.71 -10.81 -14.54
CA ASP A 265 -18.12 -11.17 -14.27
C ASP A 265 -18.71 -10.54 -12.99
N ALA A 266 -18.30 -9.35 -12.61
CA ALA A 266 -18.76 -8.63 -11.41
C ALA A 266 -20.23 -8.18 -11.47
N ARG A 267 -21.12 -9.00 -11.99
CA ARG A 267 -22.57 -8.72 -12.08
C ARG A 267 -23.25 -8.53 -10.72
N SER A 268 -22.60 -8.95 -9.64
CA SER A 268 -23.15 -8.90 -8.28
C SER A 268 -22.47 -7.90 -7.36
N ILE A 269 -21.40 -7.21 -7.78
CA ILE A 269 -20.63 -6.32 -6.92
C ILE A 269 -20.76 -4.87 -7.39
N ARG A 270 -21.52 -4.08 -6.65
CA ARG A 270 -21.69 -2.63 -6.89
C ARG A 270 -20.42 -1.81 -6.64
N GLY A 271 -19.48 -2.33 -5.91
CA GLY A 271 -18.28 -1.63 -5.54
C GLY A 271 -17.03 -2.52 -5.60
N PHE A 272 -15.86 -1.96 -5.44
CA PHE A 272 -14.61 -2.66 -5.28
C PHE A 272 -13.84 -2.11 -4.09
N GLY A 273 -13.07 -2.96 -3.44
CA GLY A 273 -12.37 -2.55 -2.24
C GLY A 273 -11.43 -3.66 -1.76
N GLY A 274 -10.76 -3.37 -0.67
CA GLY A 274 -9.77 -4.27 -0.09
C GLY A 274 -9.55 -4.01 1.39
N ALA A 275 -8.63 -4.77 1.94
CA ALA A 275 -8.11 -4.57 3.28
C ALA A 275 -6.77 -3.85 3.20
N ILE A 276 -6.56 -2.88 4.08
CA ILE A 276 -5.35 -2.06 4.13
C ILE A 276 -4.73 -2.22 5.51
N PRO A 277 -3.42 -2.53 5.64
CA PRO A 277 -2.77 -2.65 6.94
C PRO A 277 -2.66 -1.26 7.60
N ILE A 278 -3.02 -1.18 8.89
CA ILE A 278 -3.04 0.08 9.65
C ILE A 278 -2.21 0.07 10.94
N SER A 279 -1.53 -1.03 11.22
CA SER A 279 -0.66 -1.12 12.41
C SER A 279 0.72 -0.48 12.23
N GLY A 280 1.03 -0.02 11.01
CA GLY A 280 2.38 0.38 10.62
C GLY A 280 3.27 -0.82 10.29
N PRO A 281 4.56 -0.59 10.06
CA PRO A 281 5.50 -1.63 9.68
C PRO A 281 5.58 -2.77 10.67
N HIS A 282 5.73 -3.98 10.16
CA HIS A 282 6.07 -5.12 10.99
C HIS A 282 7.39 -4.89 11.73
N GLU A 283 7.54 -5.49 12.90
CA GLU A 283 8.78 -5.43 13.67
C GLU A 283 9.93 -6.06 12.88
N ARG A 284 9.64 -7.13 12.15
CA ARG A 284 10.58 -7.85 11.29
C ARG A 284 10.14 -7.77 9.84
N THR A 285 10.81 -6.92 9.06
CA THR A 285 10.56 -6.76 7.62
C THR A 285 11.55 -7.57 6.77
N TYR A 286 12.40 -8.38 7.41
CA TYR A 286 13.41 -9.22 6.77
C TYR A 286 13.76 -10.46 7.61
N SER A 287 14.34 -11.46 6.97
CA SER A 287 14.94 -12.65 7.58
C SER A 287 16.07 -13.16 6.67
N ASP A 288 16.62 -14.36 6.93
CA ASP A 288 17.59 -14.98 6.02
C ASP A 288 16.98 -15.09 4.61
N GLY A 289 17.59 -14.44 3.62
CA GLY A 289 17.15 -14.44 2.23
C GLY A 289 15.69 -14.05 2.00
N LEU A 290 15.09 -13.24 2.87
CA LEU A 290 13.69 -12.81 2.77
C LEU A 290 13.56 -11.33 3.11
N LEU A 291 12.89 -10.57 2.22
CA LEU A 291 12.58 -9.15 2.36
C LEU A 291 11.08 -8.94 2.12
N LEU A 292 10.41 -8.16 2.98
CA LEU A 292 9.00 -7.82 2.83
C LEU A 292 8.88 -6.39 2.30
N VAL A 293 8.02 -6.14 1.29
CA VAL A 293 7.81 -4.81 0.70
C VAL A 293 6.33 -4.43 0.68
N GLY A 294 6.05 -3.14 0.60
CA GLY A 294 4.67 -2.62 0.53
C GLY A 294 3.82 -3.09 1.71
N ASP A 295 2.57 -3.45 1.42
CA ASP A 295 1.61 -3.87 2.44
C ASP A 295 2.01 -5.17 3.14
N ALA A 296 2.79 -6.06 2.49
CA ALA A 296 3.33 -7.26 3.12
C ALA A 296 4.31 -6.93 4.27
N ALA A 297 4.93 -5.75 4.22
CA ALA A 297 5.74 -5.20 5.31
C ALA A 297 4.96 -4.27 6.26
N GLY A 298 3.70 -3.95 5.94
CA GLY A 298 2.89 -2.95 6.66
C GLY A 298 3.23 -1.50 6.28
N PHE A 299 3.78 -1.27 5.09
CA PHE A 299 4.17 0.05 4.59
C PHE A 299 3.00 0.78 3.94
N THR A 300 2.07 1.19 4.76
CA THR A 300 0.96 2.06 4.36
C THR A 300 1.13 3.40 5.06
N SER A 301 0.86 4.51 4.39
CA SER A 301 0.88 5.83 5.04
C SER A 301 -0.04 5.80 6.26
N PRO A 302 0.43 6.21 7.43
CA PRO A 302 -0.40 6.19 8.62
C PRO A 302 -1.53 7.23 8.59
N LEU A 303 -1.51 8.15 7.61
CA LEU A 303 -2.56 9.13 7.34
C LEU A 303 -3.05 8.92 5.90
N PHE A 304 -4.35 8.79 5.70
CA PHE A 304 -5.01 8.55 4.41
C PHE A 304 -4.60 7.25 3.68
N GLU A 305 -4.00 6.30 4.36
CA GLU A 305 -3.71 4.92 3.90
C GLU A 305 -3.06 4.80 2.51
N GLY A 306 -2.40 5.84 2.00
CA GLY A 306 -1.66 5.78 0.74
C GLY A 306 -0.45 4.83 0.86
N GLY A 307 -0.39 3.80 0.03
CA GLY A 307 0.66 2.77 0.10
C GLY A 307 1.55 2.68 -1.14
N SER A 308 1.08 3.13 -2.30
CA SER A 308 1.75 2.88 -3.59
C SER A 308 3.19 3.38 -3.61
N HIS A 309 3.45 4.61 -3.18
CA HIS A 309 4.80 5.18 -3.17
C HIS A 309 5.73 4.46 -2.18
N LEU A 310 5.21 4.05 -1.00
CA LEU A 310 5.99 3.30 -0.01
C LEU A 310 6.30 1.87 -0.51
N ALA A 311 5.37 1.26 -1.23
CA ALA A 311 5.57 -0.03 -1.87
C ALA A 311 6.67 0.05 -2.94
N LEU A 312 6.60 1.02 -3.85
CA LEU A 312 7.62 1.26 -4.87
C LEU A 312 9.00 1.52 -4.25
N LYS A 313 9.07 2.43 -3.26
CA LYS A 313 10.35 2.80 -2.62
C LYS A 313 10.94 1.66 -1.79
N SER A 314 10.13 0.92 -1.03
CA SER A 314 10.62 -0.25 -0.30
C SER A 314 11.17 -1.34 -1.22
N ALA A 315 10.58 -1.48 -2.41
CA ALA A 315 11.04 -2.41 -3.42
C ALA A 315 12.44 -2.05 -3.96
N VAL A 316 12.73 -0.76 -4.16
CA VAL A 316 14.08 -0.30 -4.52
C VAL A 316 15.10 -0.72 -3.46
N PHE A 317 14.83 -0.43 -2.18
CA PHE A 317 15.72 -0.84 -1.09
C PHE A 317 15.88 -2.35 -0.98
N ALA A 318 14.83 -3.11 -1.25
CA ALA A 318 14.87 -4.57 -1.25
C ALA A 318 15.74 -5.10 -2.39
N ALA A 319 15.61 -4.54 -3.60
CA ALA A 319 16.41 -4.91 -4.76
C ALA A 319 17.91 -4.58 -4.56
N GLU A 320 18.23 -3.40 -4.02
CA GLU A 320 19.60 -3.01 -3.68
C GLU A 320 20.21 -3.96 -2.64
N THR A 321 19.44 -4.32 -1.60
CA THR A 321 19.88 -5.26 -0.57
C THR A 321 20.09 -6.66 -1.15
N ALA A 322 19.18 -7.13 -2.01
CA ALA A 322 19.31 -8.41 -2.68
C ALA A 322 20.55 -8.44 -3.57
N ALA A 323 20.81 -7.38 -4.35
CA ALA A 323 21.99 -7.29 -5.19
C ALA A 323 23.29 -7.35 -4.39
N ALA A 324 23.37 -6.62 -3.27
CA ALA A 324 24.52 -6.67 -2.38
C ALA A 324 24.72 -8.06 -1.75
N ALA A 325 23.64 -8.72 -1.36
CA ALA A 325 23.70 -10.08 -0.81
C ALA A 325 24.16 -11.12 -1.85
N ILE A 326 23.67 -11.02 -3.09
CA ILE A 326 24.09 -11.89 -4.20
C ILE A 326 25.60 -11.68 -4.48
N ALA A 327 26.05 -10.44 -4.54
CA ALA A 327 27.45 -10.11 -4.80
C ALA A 327 28.40 -10.62 -3.70
N SER A 328 27.97 -10.60 -2.44
CA SER A 328 28.76 -11.08 -1.30
C SER A 328 28.63 -12.58 -1.02
N GLY A 329 27.59 -13.24 -1.55
CA GLY A 329 27.22 -14.62 -1.22
C GLY A 329 26.73 -14.81 0.21
N ASP A 330 26.35 -13.71 0.90
CA ASP A 330 25.84 -13.73 2.27
C ASP A 330 24.38 -13.32 2.31
N TYR A 331 23.51 -14.29 2.48
CA TYR A 331 22.05 -14.12 2.55
C TYR A 331 21.53 -14.16 3.98
N SER A 332 22.42 -14.10 4.97
CA SER A 332 22.07 -14.18 6.39
C SER A 332 21.21 -13.00 6.81
N LYS A 333 20.42 -13.21 7.85
CA LYS A 333 19.60 -12.17 8.48
C LYS A 333 20.42 -10.93 8.87
N SER A 334 21.68 -11.10 9.30
CA SER A 334 22.57 -9.98 9.64
C SER A 334 22.86 -9.10 8.43
N ASN A 335 23.09 -9.67 7.27
CA ASN A 335 23.33 -8.93 6.02
C ASN A 335 22.02 -8.29 5.50
N MET A 336 20.90 -9.01 5.56
CA MET A 336 19.57 -8.48 5.19
C MET A 336 19.11 -7.29 6.05
N ALA A 337 19.69 -7.07 7.24
CA ALA A 337 19.36 -5.96 8.13
C ALA A 337 19.57 -4.57 7.51
N ALA A 338 20.43 -4.46 6.49
CA ALA A 338 20.65 -3.23 5.72
C ALA A 338 19.35 -2.68 5.13
N TYR A 339 18.45 -3.55 4.66
CA TYR A 339 17.13 -3.19 4.18
C TYR A 339 16.31 -2.42 5.23
N GLN A 340 16.27 -2.94 6.45
CA GLN A 340 15.50 -2.29 7.52
C GLN A 340 16.13 -0.96 7.95
N ALA A 341 17.44 -0.83 7.91
CA ALA A 341 18.12 0.42 8.19
C ALA A 341 17.79 1.48 7.11
N ALA A 342 17.75 1.09 5.84
CA ALA A 342 17.44 1.97 4.71
C ALA A 342 16.02 2.55 4.84
N TRP A 343 14.99 1.72 4.94
CA TRP A 343 13.62 2.24 4.99
C TRP A 343 13.31 3.00 6.29
N LYS A 344 13.89 2.62 7.44
CA LYS A 344 13.72 3.37 8.70
C LYS A 344 14.24 4.79 8.65
N LYS A 345 15.23 5.05 7.82
CA LYS A 345 15.81 6.38 7.63
C LYS A 345 14.87 7.30 6.85
N GLU A 346 14.14 6.76 5.87
CA GLU A 346 13.39 7.56 4.90
C GLU A 346 11.87 7.57 5.14
N PHE A 347 11.35 6.50 5.74
CA PHE A 347 9.90 6.38 5.92
C PHE A 347 9.40 7.21 7.11
N PRO A 348 8.10 7.60 7.10
CA PRO A 348 7.56 8.47 8.13
C PRO A 348 7.63 7.84 9.54
N PRO A 349 7.65 8.65 10.60
CA PRO A 349 7.68 8.16 11.98
C PRO A 349 6.30 7.60 12.38
N TYR A 350 5.99 6.38 11.94
CA TYR A 350 4.69 5.73 12.04
C TYR A 350 4.05 5.83 13.43
N HIS A 351 4.79 5.50 14.50
CA HIS A 351 4.24 5.49 15.85
C HIS A 351 3.68 6.85 16.30
N LYS A 352 4.31 7.96 15.88
CA LYS A 352 3.86 9.32 16.21
C LYS A 352 2.59 9.69 15.46
N ILE A 353 2.54 9.33 14.17
CA ILE A 353 1.41 9.67 13.30
C ILE A 353 0.20 8.81 13.65
N LEU A 354 0.38 7.51 13.88
CA LEU A 354 -0.68 6.58 14.30
C LEU A 354 -1.32 7.00 15.63
N LYS A 355 -0.52 7.49 16.60
CA LYS A 355 -1.06 8.04 17.85
C LYS A 355 -1.96 9.25 17.58
N GLY A 356 -1.53 10.16 16.70
CA GLY A 356 -2.35 11.32 16.30
C GLY A 356 -3.62 10.94 15.56
N LYS A 357 -3.55 9.96 14.64
CA LYS A 357 -4.68 9.42 13.90
C LYS A 357 -5.72 8.80 14.84
N THR A 358 -5.31 8.01 15.81
CA THR A 358 -6.23 7.42 16.81
C THR A 358 -7.00 8.50 17.55
N ALA A 359 -6.34 9.59 17.95
CA ALA A 359 -7.00 10.72 18.59
C ALA A 359 -8.02 11.40 17.66
N LEU A 360 -7.65 11.58 16.38
CA LEU A 360 -8.52 12.16 15.35
C LEU A 360 -9.78 11.31 15.13
N TYR A 361 -9.64 10.02 14.98
CA TYR A 361 -10.74 9.09 14.67
C TYR A 361 -11.74 8.87 15.81
N ASN A 362 -11.42 9.35 17.01
CA ASN A 362 -12.35 9.34 18.16
C ASN A 362 -13.13 10.65 18.32
N LEU A 363 -13.01 11.60 17.38
CA LEU A 363 -13.78 12.84 17.41
C LEU A 363 -15.18 12.63 16.80
N THR A 364 -16.15 13.37 17.33
CA THR A 364 -17.51 13.48 16.74
C THR A 364 -17.51 14.45 15.55
N ASP A 365 -18.59 14.47 14.75
CA ASP A 365 -18.75 15.43 13.64
C ASP A 365 -18.59 16.87 14.11
N ASP A 366 -19.22 17.26 15.23
CA ASP A 366 -19.10 18.61 15.81
C ASP A 366 -17.64 18.95 16.23
N GLU A 367 -16.96 17.96 16.82
CA GLU A 367 -15.57 18.12 17.24
C GLU A 367 -14.64 18.24 16.05
N MET A 368 -14.92 17.46 14.98
CA MET A 368 -14.19 17.57 13.69
C MET A 368 -14.39 18.94 13.05
N ALA A 369 -15.63 19.42 13.00
CA ALA A 369 -15.93 20.74 12.46
C ALA A 369 -15.18 21.87 13.21
N VAL A 370 -15.19 21.83 14.55
CA VAL A 370 -14.41 22.78 15.37
C VAL A 370 -12.93 22.70 15.04
N MET A 371 -12.40 21.51 14.88
CA MET A 371 -11.00 21.31 14.54
C MET A 371 -10.67 21.85 13.14
N GLY A 372 -11.52 21.59 12.15
CA GLY A 372 -11.35 22.13 10.78
C GLY A 372 -11.25 23.64 10.76
N ARG A 373 -12.10 24.33 11.50
CA ARG A 373 -12.06 25.80 11.63
C ARG A 373 -10.82 26.34 12.33
N CYS A 374 -10.02 25.51 13.00
CA CYS A 374 -8.78 25.92 13.63
C CYS A 374 -7.57 25.86 12.70
N PHE A 375 -7.60 25.02 11.67
CA PHE A 375 -6.54 24.92 10.67
C PHE A 375 -6.50 26.15 9.74
N PRO A 376 -5.31 26.51 9.19
CA PRO A 376 -5.21 27.47 8.09
C PRO A 376 -5.90 26.91 6.83
N GLU A 377 -6.16 27.74 5.84
CA GLU A 377 -6.72 27.31 4.55
C GLU A 377 -5.76 26.37 3.81
N GLU A 378 -4.47 26.72 3.80
CA GLU A 378 -3.41 25.89 3.25
C GLU A 378 -2.62 25.20 4.39
N MET A 379 -2.64 23.86 4.42
CA MET A 379 -2.03 23.08 5.49
C MET A 379 -0.60 22.60 5.17
N SER A 380 -0.22 22.50 3.89
CA SER A 380 1.10 22.02 3.46
C SER A 380 2.24 22.89 4.02
N ALA A 381 2.03 24.18 4.06
CA ALA A 381 3.01 25.17 4.52
C ALA A 381 3.01 25.41 6.05
N MET A 382 2.31 24.56 6.82
CA MET A 382 2.15 24.75 8.27
C MET A 382 3.44 24.44 9.04
N GLY A 383 4.28 25.46 9.22
CA GLY A 383 5.48 25.40 10.07
C GLY A 383 5.18 25.29 11.58
N PRO A 384 6.22 25.27 12.44
CA PRO A 384 6.06 25.14 13.89
C PRO A 384 5.14 26.19 14.50
N HIS A 385 5.23 27.46 14.04
CA HIS A 385 4.35 28.55 14.48
C HIS A 385 2.89 28.27 14.16
N GLY A 386 2.57 27.78 12.95
CA GLY A 386 1.22 27.41 12.54
C GLY A 386 0.63 26.31 13.44
N LYS A 387 1.43 25.31 13.80
CA LYS A 387 1.03 24.22 14.71
C LYS A 387 0.68 24.76 16.11
N VAL A 388 1.46 25.72 16.64
CA VAL A 388 1.18 26.37 17.92
C VAL A 388 -0.12 27.17 17.84
N MET A 389 -0.34 27.94 16.74
CA MET A 389 -1.57 28.70 16.54
C MET A 389 -2.81 27.84 16.45
N VAL A 390 -2.74 26.69 15.78
CA VAL A 390 -3.84 25.70 15.76
C VAL A 390 -4.12 25.20 17.18
N GLY A 391 -3.08 24.89 17.96
CA GLY A 391 -3.22 24.49 19.35
C GLY A 391 -3.91 25.55 20.22
N LEU A 392 -3.51 26.79 20.09
CA LEU A 392 -4.13 27.94 20.81
C LEU A 392 -5.60 28.12 20.37
N ARG A 393 -5.90 28.09 19.09
CA ARG A 393 -7.29 28.20 18.58
C ARG A 393 -8.17 27.08 19.13
N LEU A 394 -7.67 25.84 19.19
CA LEU A 394 -8.39 24.71 19.81
C LEU A 394 -8.62 24.94 21.30
N LEU A 395 -7.62 25.42 22.03
CA LEU A 395 -7.73 25.74 23.46
C LEU A 395 -8.83 26.77 23.73
N PHE A 396 -8.91 27.83 22.91
CA PHE A 396 -9.92 28.88 23.08
C PHE A 396 -11.31 28.45 22.60
N ARG A 397 -11.42 27.69 21.49
CA ARG A 397 -12.72 27.31 20.93
C ARG A 397 -13.38 26.09 21.62
N LYS A 398 -12.57 25.11 22.02
CA LYS A 398 -13.04 23.89 22.71
C LYS A 398 -11.93 23.31 23.59
N PRO A 399 -11.75 23.82 24.83
CA PRO A 399 -10.69 23.38 25.73
C PRO A 399 -10.66 21.86 25.94
N SER A 400 -11.84 21.21 25.99
CA SER A 400 -11.97 19.77 26.12
C SER A 400 -11.26 18.99 25.01
N LEU A 401 -11.23 19.49 23.77
CA LEU A 401 -10.52 18.87 22.66
C LEU A 401 -8.99 19.00 22.81
N TYR A 402 -8.52 20.12 23.30
CA TYR A 402 -7.09 20.33 23.54
C TYR A 402 -6.55 19.31 24.54
N PHE A 403 -7.28 19.08 25.63
CA PHE A 403 -6.89 18.15 26.68
C PHE A 403 -7.10 16.66 26.30
N LYS A 404 -8.07 16.32 25.46
CA LYS A 404 -8.24 14.95 24.91
C LYS A 404 -6.97 14.47 24.15
N ARG A 405 -6.17 15.38 23.59
CA ARG A 405 -4.90 15.06 22.88
C ARG A 405 -3.76 14.65 23.80
N THR A 406 -3.83 14.98 25.10
CA THR A 406 -2.73 14.80 26.06
C THR A 406 -2.89 13.55 26.93
N VAL A 407 -4.05 12.88 26.87
CA VAL A 407 -4.27 11.64 27.63
C VAL A 407 -3.94 10.46 26.72
N PRO A 408 -2.88 9.67 27.01
CA PRO A 408 -2.68 8.38 26.36
C PRO A 408 -3.79 7.42 26.83
N ALA A 409 -4.48 6.77 25.90
CA ALA A 409 -5.27 5.60 26.19
C ALA A 409 -4.34 4.39 26.31
#